data_88581659316c3e9c7fdf9c1bec5ece4d
#
_entry.id   88581659316c3e9c7fdf9c1bec5ece4d
#
_cell.length_a   1.000
_cell.length_b   1.000
_cell.length_c   1.000
_cell.angle_alpha   90.00
_cell.angle_beta   90.00
_cell.angle_gamma   90.00
#
_symmetry.space_group_name_H-M   'P 1'
#
loop_
_entity.id
_entity.type
_entity.pdbx_description
1 polymer ?
#
loop_
_entity_poly.entity_id
_entity_poly.type
_entity_poly.pdbx_seq_one_letter_code
_entity_poly.pdbx_strand_id
1 'polypeptide(L)'
;MCHDHGLYFAEQSGLILAEDVAYEELINIVPTNIFAAEDGLELVGTDGITSIYSSFLWEKINANDYEHFYEDHPEYGSLMPLGMEFLTNGELEYIRQWIIAGAPETGVVVDESLLEDTTIFEIPEFEPLPLPENGVQFHLGPFEVPPQFERELFYYTEVDTQGILFVNRIETALAPGSHHFIVYTYDDDLPFQLPELNIIRDLRYPDGSYNQYVLYYMAYQKFITGTQTRFFVYRLPESVALRIDPSFGFDLNIHYANYSNDTIIGEVYN
;
A
#
# COMPACT_ATOMS: atom_id res chain seq x y z
N MET A 1 -15.34 8.83 12.06
CA MET A 1 -14.54 9.58 11.04
C MET A 1 -13.09 9.49 11.46
N CYS A 2 -12.15 9.10 10.57
CA CYS A 2 -10.76 8.85 10.99
C CYS A 2 -9.94 10.12 11.28
N HIS A 3 -10.35 11.26 10.70
CA HIS A 3 -9.70 12.57 10.84
C HIS A 3 -10.54 13.53 11.71
N ASP A 4 -11.01 13.06 12.86
CA ASP A 4 -11.71 13.89 13.84
C ASP A 4 -10.75 14.31 14.98
N HIS A 5 -11.12 15.34 15.74
CA HIS A 5 -10.32 15.85 16.85
C HIS A 5 -9.83 14.76 17.80
N GLY A 6 -8.53 14.74 18.07
CA GLY A 6 -7.87 13.83 19.02
C GLY A 6 -7.81 12.36 18.58
N LEU A 7 -8.11 12.06 17.31
CA LEU A 7 -7.93 10.73 16.77
C LEU A 7 -6.52 10.53 16.18
N TYR A 8 -6.05 9.30 16.24
CA TYR A 8 -4.69 8.91 15.83
C TYR A 8 -4.35 9.38 14.41
N PHE A 9 -5.24 9.18 13.44
CA PHE A 9 -4.96 9.56 12.05
C PHE A 9 -4.96 11.07 11.84
N ALA A 10 -5.78 11.83 12.58
CA ALA A 10 -5.71 13.28 12.56
C ALA A 10 -4.37 13.80 13.11
N GLU A 11 -3.87 13.19 14.20
CA GLU A 11 -2.58 13.55 14.77
C GLU A 11 -1.41 13.18 13.84
N GLN A 12 -1.47 12.03 13.16
CA GLN A 12 -0.42 11.57 12.24
C GLN A 12 -0.36 12.37 10.95
N SER A 13 -1.50 12.73 10.37
CA SER A 13 -1.58 13.48 9.11
C SER A 13 -1.51 14.99 9.30
N GLY A 14 -1.76 15.48 10.52
CA GLY A 14 -1.94 16.90 10.79
C GLY A 14 -3.21 17.49 10.15
N LEU A 15 -4.18 16.64 9.72
CA LEU A 15 -5.40 17.04 9.04
C LEU A 15 -6.62 16.69 9.90
N ILE A 16 -7.44 17.69 10.20
CA ILE A 16 -8.71 17.54 10.92
C ILE A 16 -9.87 17.85 9.96
N LEU A 17 -10.76 16.87 9.78
CA LEU A 17 -11.94 16.97 8.91
C LEU A 17 -13.24 17.08 9.71
N ALA A 18 -13.17 17.61 10.94
CA ALA A 18 -14.35 17.92 11.73
C ALA A 18 -15.08 19.12 11.12
N GLU A 19 -16.42 19.14 11.21
CA GLU A 19 -17.31 20.11 10.56
C GLU A 19 -16.94 21.58 10.86
N ASP A 20 -16.42 21.84 12.06
CA ASP A 20 -16.09 23.18 12.55
C ASP A 20 -14.77 23.76 11.99
N VAL A 21 -13.88 22.93 11.44
CA VAL A 21 -12.53 23.36 11.00
C VAL A 21 -12.15 22.84 9.62
N ALA A 22 -12.85 21.86 9.08
CA ALA A 22 -12.45 21.12 7.86
C ALA A 22 -12.17 22.05 6.66
N TYR A 23 -12.92 23.11 6.50
CA TYR A 23 -12.73 24.05 5.40
C TYR A 23 -11.40 24.80 5.52
N GLU A 24 -11.09 25.35 6.69
CA GLU A 24 -9.85 26.08 6.96
C GLU A 24 -8.62 25.15 6.89
N GLU A 25 -8.78 23.89 7.26
CA GLU A 25 -7.72 22.87 7.21
C GLU A 25 -7.44 22.34 5.80
N LEU A 26 -8.37 22.52 4.85
CA LEU A 26 -8.24 22.00 3.49
C LEU A 26 -7.79 23.06 2.47
N ILE A 27 -8.34 24.27 2.54
CA ILE A 27 -8.27 25.20 1.41
C ILE A 27 -6.91 25.89 1.31
N ASN A 28 -6.22 25.68 0.19
CA ASN A 28 -4.89 26.23 -0.13
C ASN A 28 -3.83 25.91 0.95
N ILE A 29 -3.99 24.80 1.65
CA ILE A 29 -3.03 24.33 2.67
C ILE A 29 -2.05 23.36 2.02
N VAL A 30 -0.76 23.55 2.29
CA VAL A 30 0.29 22.63 1.83
C VAL A 30 0.19 21.30 2.59
N PRO A 31 0.18 20.15 1.91
CA PRO A 31 0.15 18.85 2.56
C PRO A 31 1.34 18.62 3.49
N THR A 32 1.13 17.85 4.56
CA THR A 32 2.22 17.37 5.42
C THR A 32 3.03 16.26 4.77
N ASN A 33 2.49 15.59 3.75
CA ASN A 33 3.25 14.67 2.91
C ASN A 33 4.29 15.48 2.12
N ILE A 34 5.57 15.20 2.38
CA ILE A 34 6.69 15.98 1.82
C ILE A 34 6.78 15.87 0.30
N PHE A 35 6.45 14.73 -0.29
CA PHE A 35 6.50 14.53 -1.73
C PHE A 35 5.39 15.29 -2.42
N ALA A 36 4.16 15.21 -1.93
CA ALA A 36 3.05 16.00 -2.45
C ALA A 36 3.31 17.53 -2.33
N ALA A 37 3.96 17.95 -1.24
CA ALA A 37 4.37 19.35 -1.06
C ALA A 37 5.49 19.77 -2.04
N GLU A 38 6.47 18.90 -2.31
CA GLU A 38 7.54 19.12 -3.29
C GLU A 38 7.00 19.15 -4.72
N ASP A 39 5.96 18.39 -5.04
CA ASP A 39 5.25 18.44 -6.32
C ASP A 39 4.35 19.66 -6.46
N GLY A 40 4.27 20.49 -5.41
CA GLY A 40 3.54 21.76 -5.41
C GLY A 40 2.03 21.60 -5.24
N LEU A 41 1.58 20.47 -4.66
CA LEU A 41 0.18 20.27 -4.38
C LEU A 41 -0.28 21.07 -3.14
N GLU A 42 -1.54 21.42 -3.13
CA GLU A 42 -2.28 21.89 -1.96
C GLU A 42 -3.26 20.81 -1.51
N LEU A 43 -3.74 20.84 -0.27
CA LEU A 43 -4.78 19.88 0.14
C LEU A 43 -6.01 20.03 -0.74
N VAL A 44 -6.48 21.26 -0.96
CA VAL A 44 -7.50 21.58 -1.97
C VAL A 44 -7.15 22.95 -2.60
N GLY A 45 -6.90 22.97 -3.89
CA GLY A 45 -6.69 24.20 -4.66
C GLY A 45 -8.01 24.87 -5.05
N THR A 46 -7.94 26.18 -5.40
CA THR A 46 -9.13 26.99 -5.71
C THR A 46 -9.12 27.64 -7.10
N ASP A 47 -8.17 27.26 -7.96
CA ASP A 47 -7.95 27.86 -9.30
C ASP A 47 -8.85 27.25 -10.41
N GLY A 48 -10.03 26.75 -10.03
CA GLY A 48 -10.98 26.17 -10.96
C GLY A 48 -10.55 24.79 -11.47
N ILE A 49 -10.70 24.53 -12.77
CA ILE A 49 -10.46 23.20 -13.34
C ILE A 49 -9.02 22.71 -13.13
N THR A 50 -8.05 23.60 -13.07
CA THR A 50 -6.65 23.26 -12.82
C THR A 50 -6.41 22.73 -11.41
N SER A 51 -7.27 23.10 -10.48
CA SER A 51 -7.19 22.64 -9.08
C SER A 51 -7.37 21.12 -8.91
N ILE A 52 -8.00 20.45 -9.86
CA ILE A 52 -8.09 18.98 -9.83
C ILE A 52 -6.70 18.35 -9.86
N TYR A 53 -5.78 18.88 -10.68
CA TYR A 53 -4.41 18.36 -10.83
C TYR A 53 -3.45 18.87 -9.74
N SER A 54 -3.87 19.81 -8.91
CA SER A 54 -3.08 20.35 -7.81
C SER A 54 -3.68 20.09 -6.43
N SER A 55 -4.79 19.34 -6.35
CA SER A 55 -5.45 19.02 -5.08
C SER A 55 -5.06 17.63 -4.60
N PHE A 56 -4.25 17.56 -3.53
CA PHE A 56 -3.84 16.31 -2.92
C PHE A 56 -5.01 15.49 -2.37
N LEU A 57 -6.07 16.16 -1.90
CA LEU A 57 -7.31 15.47 -1.52
C LEU A 57 -7.88 14.66 -2.68
N TRP A 58 -7.90 15.23 -3.90
CA TRP A 58 -8.40 14.54 -5.08
C TRP A 58 -7.57 13.30 -5.39
N GLU A 59 -6.25 13.41 -5.38
CA GLU A 59 -5.33 12.28 -5.56
C GLU A 59 -5.60 11.17 -4.52
N LYS A 60 -5.88 11.56 -3.27
CA LYS A 60 -6.09 10.62 -2.17
C LYS A 60 -7.44 9.90 -2.19
N ILE A 61 -8.47 10.44 -2.81
CA ILE A 61 -9.83 9.85 -2.79
C ILE A 61 -10.26 9.28 -4.13
N ASN A 62 -9.61 9.62 -5.24
CA ASN A 62 -10.00 9.19 -6.58
C ASN A 62 -9.64 7.73 -6.84
N ALA A 63 -10.44 6.82 -6.27
CA ALA A 63 -10.24 5.39 -6.44
C ALA A 63 -10.37 4.94 -7.91
N ASN A 64 -11.04 5.71 -8.78
CA ASN A 64 -11.14 5.38 -10.20
C ASN A 64 -9.79 5.47 -10.94
N ASP A 65 -8.81 6.13 -10.34
CA ASP A 65 -7.43 6.23 -10.84
C ASP A 65 -6.45 5.35 -10.05
N TYR A 66 -6.95 4.26 -9.50
CA TYR A 66 -6.26 3.36 -8.58
C TYR A 66 -4.87 2.91 -9.06
N GLU A 67 -4.76 2.51 -10.31
CA GLU A 67 -3.51 1.99 -10.87
C GLU A 67 -2.46 3.09 -10.98
N HIS A 68 -2.80 4.24 -11.59
CA HIS A 68 -1.89 5.37 -11.75
C HIS A 68 -1.46 5.94 -10.39
N PHE A 69 -2.39 6.06 -9.43
CA PHE A 69 -2.04 6.55 -8.10
C PHE A 69 -0.90 5.75 -7.45
N TYR A 70 -0.95 4.42 -7.54
CA TYR A 70 0.08 3.57 -6.94
C TYR A 70 1.33 3.38 -7.81
N GLU A 71 1.22 3.53 -9.13
CA GLU A 71 2.34 3.44 -10.05
C GLU A 71 3.15 4.74 -10.10
N ASP A 72 2.46 5.88 -10.17
CA ASP A 72 3.08 7.19 -10.38
C ASP A 72 3.47 7.86 -9.06
N HIS A 73 2.70 7.62 -7.98
CA HIS A 73 2.84 8.29 -6.69
C HIS A 73 2.86 7.35 -5.49
N PRO A 74 3.73 6.31 -5.47
CA PRO A 74 3.81 5.37 -4.33
C PRO A 74 4.15 6.07 -3.00
N GLU A 75 4.84 7.23 -3.05
CA GLU A 75 5.22 8.05 -1.91
C GLU A 75 4.07 8.86 -1.30
N TYR A 76 2.94 8.98 -1.99
CA TYR A 76 1.74 9.65 -1.46
C TYR A 76 1.02 8.79 -0.40
N GLY A 77 1.41 7.53 -0.26
CA GLY A 77 0.80 6.58 0.67
C GLY A 77 -0.50 5.97 0.13
N SER A 78 -1.38 5.52 0.99
CA SER A 78 -2.59 4.79 0.56
C SER A 78 -3.73 5.71 0.16
N LEU A 79 -4.58 5.24 -0.76
CA LEU A 79 -5.87 5.86 -1.07
C LEU A 79 -6.77 5.92 0.19
N MET A 80 -7.63 6.90 0.21
CA MET A 80 -8.59 7.12 1.30
C MET A 80 -10.04 6.85 0.83
N PRO A 81 -10.92 6.42 1.72
CA PRO A 81 -10.74 6.11 3.15
C PRO A 81 -9.92 4.84 3.39
N LEU A 82 -8.94 4.90 4.29
CA LEU A 82 -8.06 3.77 4.57
C LEU A 82 -8.82 2.63 5.25
N GLY A 83 -8.79 1.43 4.64
CA GLY A 83 -9.40 0.22 5.19
C GLY A 83 -10.94 0.27 5.27
N MET A 84 -11.58 1.17 4.54
CA MET A 84 -13.04 1.28 4.40
C MET A 84 -13.42 1.21 2.92
N GLU A 85 -14.72 1.18 2.63
CA GLU A 85 -15.20 1.35 1.26
C GLU A 85 -14.78 2.71 0.69
N PHE A 86 -14.43 2.74 -0.59
CA PHE A 86 -14.15 3.99 -1.29
C PHE A 86 -15.40 4.87 -1.37
N LEU A 87 -15.18 6.14 -1.66
CA LEU A 87 -16.29 7.04 -1.96
C LEU A 87 -17.06 6.53 -3.18
N THR A 88 -18.36 6.76 -3.18
CA THR A 88 -19.20 6.47 -4.34
C THR A 88 -18.81 7.37 -5.52
N ASN A 89 -19.11 6.92 -6.74
CA ASN A 89 -18.87 7.75 -7.92
C ASN A 89 -19.63 9.08 -7.86
N GLY A 90 -20.81 9.09 -7.23
CA GLY A 90 -21.58 10.31 -6.98
C GLY A 90 -20.85 11.26 -6.02
N GLU A 91 -20.31 10.77 -4.91
CA GLU A 91 -19.51 11.57 -3.96
C GLU A 91 -18.24 12.09 -4.59
N LEU A 92 -17.52 11.25 -5.35
CA LEU A 92 -16.33 11.68 -6.09
C LEU A 92 -16.64 12.78 -7.08
N GLU A 93 -17.67 12.62 -7.90
CA GLU A 93 -18.06 13.63 -8.89
C GLU A 93 -18.55 14.92 -8.22
N TYR A 94 -19.25 14.81 -7.09
CA TYR A 94 -19.67 15.96 -6.30
C TYR A 94 -18.46 16.76 -5.79
N ILE A 95 -17.47 16.10 -5.18
CA ILE A 95 -16.24 16.72 -4.70
C ILE A 95 -15.44 17.30 -5.87
N ARG A 96 -15.33 16.59 -6.97
CA ARG A 96 -14.64 17.06 -8.18
C ARG A 96 -15.24 18.37 -8.70
N GLN A 97 -16.56 18.44 -8.83
CA GLN A 97 -17.24 19.66 -9.28
C GLN A 97 -17.13 20.80 -8.28
N TRP A 98 -17.15 20.51 -6.98
CA TRP A 98 -16.93 21.51 -5.94
C TRP A 98 -15.53 22.12 -6.02
N ILE A 99 -14.49 21.32 -6.24
CA ILE A 99 -13.12 21.80 -6.46
C ILE A 99 -13.05 22.67 -7.72
N ILE A 100 -13.63 22.21 -8.83
CA ILE A 100 -13.68 22.96 -10.10
C ILE A 100 -14.41 24.31 -9.96
N ALA A 101 -15.41 24.36 -9.11
CA ALA A 101 -16.14 25.61 -8.82
C ALA A 101 -15.33 26.57 -7.90
N GLY A 102 -14.10 26.24 -7.54
CA GLY A 102 -13.24 27.02 -6.66
C GLY A 102 -13.43 26.72 -5.18
N ALA A 103 -13.98 25.55 -4.87
CA ALA A 103 -14.17 25.04 -3.52
C ALA A 103 -14.77 26.05 -2.53
N PRO A 104 -15.93 26.68 -2.82
CA PRO A 104 -16.50 27.69 -1.93
C PRO A 104 -16.96 27.09 -0.60
N GLU A 105 -16.79 27.85 0.50
CA GLU A 105 -17.23 27.45 1.83
C GLU A 105 -18.74 27.36 1.96
N THR A 106 -19.45 28.21 1.24
CA THR A 106 -20.91 28.34 1.37
C THR A 106 -21.59 28.43 0.01
N GLY A 107 -22.84 28.03 -0.03
CA GLY A 107 -23.66 28.05 -1.25
C GLY A 107 -23.70 26.68 -1.94
N VAL A 108 -24.68 26.51 -2.81
CA VAL A 108 -24.84 25.28 -3.63
C VAL A 108 -24.25 25.54 -5.00
N VAL A 109 -23.10 24.95 -5.29
CA VAL A 109 -22.38 25.10 -6.57
C VAL A 109 -22.35 23.82 -7.38
N VAL A 110 -22.82 22.72 -6.81
CA VAL A 110 -22.88 21.39 -7.43
C VAL A 110 -24.31 20.85 -7.35
N ASP A 111 -24.71 20.07 -8.33
CA ASP A 111 -25.99 19.38 -8.35
C ASP A 111 -25.98 18.21 -7.34
N GLU A 112 -26.80 18.31 -6.31
CA GLU A 112 -26.92 17.28 -5.26
C GLU A 112 -27.47 15.95 -5.80
N SER A 113 -28.11 15.93 -6.97
CA SER A 113 -28.59 14.69 -7.58
C SER A 113 -27.45 13.73 -7.97
N LEU A 114 -26.21 14.20 -8.07
CA LEU A 114 -25.03 13.36 -8.25
C LEU A 114 -24.87 12.33 -7.13
N LEU A 115 -25.24 12.67 -5.89
CA LEU A 115 -25.16 11.77 -4.75
C LEU A 115 -26.14 10.57 -4.81
N GLU A 116 -27.03 10.54 -5.82
CA GLU A 116 -27.88 9.37 -6.10
C GLU A 116 -27.09 8.21 -6.75
N ASP A 117 -25.91 8.48 -7.34
CA ASP A 117 -25.02 7.43 -7.84
C ASP A 117 -24.22 6.83 -6.69
N THR A 118 -24.70 5.68 -6.22
CA THR A 118 -24.08 4.91 -5.14
C THR A 118 -23.14 3.83 -5.62
N THR A 119 -22.79 3.80 -6.90
CA THR A 119 -21.77 2.87 -7.41
C THR A 119 -20.39 3.22 -6.87
N ILE A 120 -19.57 2.22 -6.59
CA ILE A 120 -18.20 2.39 -6.07
C ILE A 120 -17.21 1.74 -7.03
N PHE A 121 -15.95 2.19 -6.98
CA PHE A 121 -14.86 1.51 -7.64
C PHE A 121 -14.61 0.16 -6.96
N GLU A 122 -14.66 -0.90 -7.75
CA GLU A 122 -14.32 -2.24 -7.29
C GLU A 122 -12.85 -2.52 -7.61
N ILE A 123 -12.06 -2.77 -6.57
CA ILE A 123 -10.66 -3.18 -6.76
C ILE A 123 -10.67 -4.49 -7.56
N PRO A 124 -9.89 -4.59 -8.65
CA PRO A 124 -9.80 -5.81 -9.44
C PRO A 124 -9.55 -7.03 -8.58
N GLU A 125 -10.21 -8.15 -8.91
CA GLU A 125 -9.98 -9.40 -8.20
C GLU A 125 -8.50 -9.78 -8.23
N PHE A 126 -8.06 -10.42 -7.15
CA PHE A 126 -6.70 -10.94 -7.07
C PHE A 126 -6.55 -12.14 -8.01
N GLU A 127 -5.59 -12.05 -8.91
CA GLU A 127 -5.23 -13.14 -9.82
C GLU A 127 -3.81 -13.66 -9.49
N PRO A 128 -3.66 -14.97 -9.26
CA PRO A 128 -2.35 -15.58 -9.08
C PRO A 128 -1.46 -15.36 -10.32
N LEU A 129 -0.19 -15.04 -10.10
CA LEU A 129 0.76 -14.98 -11.21
C LEU A 129 0.98 -16.38 -11.80
N PRO A 130 1.02 -16.51 -13.14
CA PRO A 130 1.39 -17.78 -13.77
C PRO A 130 2.82 -18.15 -13.45
N LEU A 131 3.13 -19.44 -13.43
CA LEU A 131 4.51 -19.91 -13.31
C LEU A 131 5.36 -19.35 -14.45
N PRO A 132 6.52 -18.75 -14.16
CA PRO A 132 7.40 -18.22 -15.20
C PRO A 132 7.99 -19.35 -16.06
N GLU A 133 8.10 -19.11 -17.38
CA GLU A 133 8.80 -20.05 -18.26
C GLU A 133 10.28 -20.18 -17.91
N ASN A 134 10.90 -19.07 -17.51
CA ASN A 134 12.29 -19.00 -17.07
C ASN A 134 12.36 -18.12 -15.82
N GLY A 135 12.65 -18.72 -14.67
CA GLY A 135 12.70 -17.99 -13.40
C GLY A 135 12.32 -18.87 -12.23
N VAL A 136 12.09 -18.21 -11.12
CA VAL A 136 11.60 -18.81 -9.88
C VAL A 136 10.32 -18.08 -9.47
N GLN A 137 9.41 -18.75 -8.80
CA GLN A 137 8.21 -18.15 -8.23
C GLN A 137 8.17 -18.44 -6.75
N PHE A 138 7.95 -17.39 -5.97
CA PHE A 138 7.56 -17.50 -4.58
C PHE A 138 6.03 -17.45 -4.46
N HIS A 139 5.49 -18.31 -3.61
CA HIS A 139 4.10 -18.29 -3.25
C HIS A 139 3.97 -18.44 -1.74
N LEU A 140 3.27 -17.52 -1.12
CA LEU A 140 2.98 -17.54 0.30
C LEU A 140 1.48 -17.29 0.51
N GLY A 141 0.84 -18.25 1.13
CA GLY A 141 -0.61 -18.22 1.37
C GLY A 141 -1.31 -19.48 0.86
N PRO A 142 -2.65 -19.51 0.93
CA PRO A 142 -3.49 -18.54 1.64
C PRO A 142 -3.30 -18.61 3.17
N PHE A 143 -3.42 -17.46 3.85
CA PHE A 143 -3.45 -17.36 5.31
C PHE A 143 -4.51 -16.37 5.78
N GLU A 144 -5.05 -16.60 6.97
CA GLU A 144 -6.08 -15.74 7.54
C GLU A 144 -5.49 -14.49 8.20
N VAL A 145 -6.15 -13.34 8.00
CA VAL A 145 -5.92 -12.10 8.74
C VAL A 145 -7.22 -11.72 9.44
N PRO A 146 -7.28 -11.86 10.77
CA PRO A 146 -8.51 -11.59 11.54
C PRO A 146 -9.01 -10.15 11.38
N PRO A 147 -10.30 -9.90 11.70
CA PRO A 147 -10.85 -8.53 11.74
C PRO A 147 -10.08 -7.63 12.70
N GLN A 148 -9.96 -6.35 12.33
CA GLN A 148 -9.32 -5.31 13.16
C GLN A 148 -7.91 -5.72 13.63
N PHE A 149 -7.14 -6.36 12.74
CA PHE A 149 -5.84 -6.92 13.07
C PHE A 149 -4.80 -6.61 11.98
N GLU A 150 -3.60 -6.24 12.42
CA GLU A 150 -2.43 -6.16 11.58
C GLU A 150 -1.58 -7.40 11.77
N ARG A 151 -1.24 -8.07 10.66
CA ARG A 151 -0.43 -9.27 10.68
C ARG A 151 0.81 -9.08 9.81
N GLU A 152 1.96 -9.05 10.43
CA GLU A 152 3.25 -9.07 9.75
C GLU A 152 3.93 -10.41 10.02
N LEU A 153 4.31 -11.08 8.96
CA LEU A 153 4.90 -12.42 9.05
C LEU A 153 6.10 -12.57 8.12
N PHE A 154 6.91 -13.56 8.45
CA PHE A 154 8.08 -13.98 7.72
C PHE A 154 7.96 -15.46 7.33
N TYR A 155 8.47 -15.80 6.17
CA TYR A 155 8.43 -17.15 5.63
C TYR A 155 9.75 -17.44 4.89
N TYR A 156 10.56 -18.30 5.50
CA TYR A 156 11.84 -18.69 4.90
C TYR A 156 11.64 -19.87 3.95
N THR A 157 12.15 -19.73 2.73
CA THR A 157 12.04 -20.75 1.69
C THR A 157 13.32 -20.84 0.85
N GLU A 158 13.50 -21.93 0.14
CA GLU A 158 14.58 -22.14 -0.81
C GLU A 158 14.01 -22.40 -2.20
N VAL A 159 14.82 -22.15 -3.22
CA VAL A 159 14.48 -22.46 -4.61
C VAL A 159 15.35 -23.61 -5.11
N ASP A 160 14.75 -24.53 -5.84
CA ASP A 160 15.46 -25.66 -6.45
C ASP A 160 16.22 -25.19 -7.70
N THR A 161 17.29 -24.45 -7.47
CA THR A 161 18.19 -24.00 -8.54
C THR A 161 19.65 -24.10 -8.12
N GLN A 162 20.51 -24.33 -9.07
CA GLN A 162 21.95 -24.40 -8.82
C GLN A 162 22.66 -23.19 -9.42
N GLY A 163 23.54 -22.59 -8.62
CA GLY A 163 24.37 -21.47 -9.04
C GLY A 163 23.66 -20.13 -8.90
N ILE A 164 24.32 -19.10 -9.39
CA ILE A 164 23.89 -17.71 -9.25
C ILE A 164 22.69 -17.41 -10.15
N LEU A 165 21.69 -16.74 -9.60
CA LEU A 165 20.58 -16.20 -10.36
C LEU A 165 20.94 -14.81 -10.91
N PHE A 166 20.51 -14.55 -12.14
CA PHE A 166 20.57 -13.23 -12.77
C PHE A 166 19.15 -12.81 -13.12
N VAL A 167 18.56 -11.97 -12.25
CA VAL A 167 17.16 -11.56 -12.32
C VAL A 167 17.07 -10.19 -12.97
N ASN A 168 16.37 -10.09 -14.09
CA ASN A 168 16.16 -8.84 -14.82
C ASN A 168 14.69 -8.37 -14.84
N ARG A 169 13.78 -9.19 -14.31
CA ARG A 169 12.37 -8.87 -14.17
C ARG A 169 11.85 -9.48 -12.88
N ILE A 170 11.05 -8.68 -12.16
CA ILE A 170 10.36 -9.10 -10.94
C ILE A 170 8.90 -8.72 -11.12
N GLU A 171 8.02 -9.64 -10.80
CA GLU A 171 6.57 -9.44 -10.80
C GLU A 171 6.03 -9.84 -9.44
N THR A 172 5.08 -9.06 -8.93
CA THR A 172 4.44 -9.35 -7.65
C THR A 172 2.93 -9.15 -7.78
N ALA A 173 2.15 -10.08 -7.24
CA ALA A 173 0.72 -9.96 -7.08
C ALA A 173 0.36 -10.24 -5.62
N LEU A 174 -0.35 -9.30 -4.99
CA LEU A 174 -0.75 -9.33 -3.59
C LEU A 174 -2.28 -9.34 -3.47
N ALA A 175 -2.81 -10.22 -2.64
CA ALA A 175 -4.22 -10.20 -2.31
C ALA A 175 -4.61 -8.91 -1.56
N PRO A 176 -5.90 -8.49 -1.58
CA PRO A 176 -6.37 -7.29 -0.90
C PRO A 176 -6.03 -7.26 0.59
N GLY A 177 -5.77 -6.05 1.12
CA GLY A 177 -5.35 -5.84 2.51
C GLY A 177 -3.85 -5.91 2.74
N SER A 178 -3.06 -6.20 1.68
CA SER A 178 -1.60 -6.13 1.75
C SER A 178 -1.14 -4.68 1.90
N HIS A 179 -0.18 -4.47 2.81
CA HIS A 179 0.51 -3.19 3.00
C HIS A 179 1.88 -3.18 2.32
N HIS A 180 2.63 -4.28 2.42
CA HIS A 180 3.89 -4.47 1.69
C HIS A 180 4.23 -5.96 1.57
N PHE A 181 5.09 -6.23 0.60
CA PHE A 181 5.81 -7.50 0.44
C PHE A 181 7.29 -7.22 0.18
N ILE A 182 8.17 -7.96 0.87
CA ILE A 182 9.62 -7.80 0.73
C ILE A 182 10.27 -9.18 0.64
N VAL A 183 11.26 -9.31 -0.22
CA VAL A 183 12.12 -10.49 -0.32
C VAL A 183 13.48 -10.13 0.23
N TYR A 184 13.91 -10.89 1.22
CA TYR A 184 15.24 -10.83 1.81
C TYR A 184 16.03 -12.12 1.51
N THR A 185 17.33 -12.05 1.73
CA THR A 185 18.23 -13.21 1.84
C THR A 185 19.15 -12.99 3.04
N TYR A 186 20.06 -13.93 3.23
CA TYR A 186 21.14 -13.87 4.22
C TYR A 186 22.50 -13.96 3.55
N ASP A 187 23.57 -13.91 4.33
CA ASP A 187 24.94 -14.13 3.91
C ASP A 187 25.77 -14.78 5.03
N ASP A 188 27.08 -14.88 4.84
CA ASP A 188 28.01 -15.49 5.79
C ASP A 188 28.09 -14.77 7.16
N ASP A 189 27.49 -13.58 7.29
CA ASP A 189 27.48 -12.81 8.55
C ASP A 189 26.50 -13.38 9.57
N LEU A 190 25.61 -14.31 9.18
CA LEU A 190 24.61 -14.88 10.08
C LEU A 190 25.30 -15.74 11.16
N PRO A 191 25.22 -15.35 12.44
CA PRO A 191 25.95 -16.04 13.51
C PRO A 191 25.26 -17.30 14.04
N PHE A 192 24.16 -17.71 13.44
CA PHE A 192 23.35 -18.87 13.82
C PHE A 192 22.77 -19.55 12.58
N GLN A 193 22.08 -20.66 12.78
CA GLN A 193 21.47 -21.42 11.67
C GLN A 193 20.39 -20.58 10.95
N LEU A 194 20.24 -20.82 9.65
CA LEU A 194 19.14 -20.26 8.85
C LEU A 194 17.76 -20.58 9.48
N PRO A 195 16.73 -19.77 9.23
CA PRO A 195 15.40 -20.05 9.75
C PRO A 195 14.88 -21.43 9.30
N GLU A 196 13.93 -21.96 10.03
CA GLU A 196 13.27 -23.21 9.66
C GLU A 196 12.49 -23.02 8.36
N LEU A 197 12.69 -23.97 7.41
CA LEU A 197 12.09 -23.93 6.09
C LEU A 197 10.58 -24.06 6.13
N ASN A 198 9.90 -23.20 5.36
CA ASN A 198 8.48 -23.25 5.09
C ASN A 198 7.60 -23.15 6.35
N ILE A 199 8.11 -22.47 7.37
CA ILE A 199 7.36 -22.15 8.60
C ILE A 199 7.04 -20.66 8.64
N ILE A 200 5.76 -20.34 8.82
CA ILE A 200 5.30 -18.97 9.05
C ILE A 200 5.75 -18.54 10.45
N ARG A 201 6.36 -17.37 10.54
CA ARG A 201 6.85 -16.75 11.77
C ARG A 201 6.23 -15.38 11.88
N ASP A 202 5.24 -15.22 12.72
CA ASP A 202 4.64 -13.90 12.98
C ASP A 202 5.63 -13.00 13.74
N LEU A 203 5.72 -11.72 13.33
CA LEU A 203 6.56 -10.71 13.98
C LEU A 203 6.09 -10.42 15.41
N ARG A 204 4.79 -10.58 15.64
CA ARG A 204 4.17 -10.36 16.96
C ARG A 204 3.43 -11.59 17.43
N TYR A 205 3.49 -11.83 18.72
CA TYR A 205 2.61 -12.80 19.39
C TYR A 205 1.18 -12.24 19.52
N PRO A 206 0.18 -13.09 19.81
CA PRO A 206 -1.21 -12.65 19.98
C PRO A 206 -1.43 -11.61 21.09
N ASP A 207 -0.49 -11.50 22.05
CA ASP A 207 -0.51 -10.50 23.11
C ASP A 207 0.11 -9.14 22.67
N GLY A 208 0.49 -9.02 21.40
CA GLY A 208 1.11 -7.84 20.83
C GLY A 208 2.61 -7.70 21.05
N SER A 209 3.24 -8.55 21.88
CA SER A 209 4.67 -8.52 22.09
C SER A 209 5.45 -9.01 20.88
N TYR A 210 6.65 -8.47 20.67
CA TYR A 210 7.51 -8.86 19.56
C TYR A 210 8.09 -10.27 19.73
N ASN A 211 8.07 -11.03 18.65
CA ASN A 211 8.77 -12.30 18.54
C ASN A 211 10.28 -12.06 18.42
N GLN A 212 11.01 -12.23 19.53
CA GLN A 212 12.44 -11.99 19.58
C GLN A 212 13.25 -12.85 18.60
N TYR A 213 12.75 -14.05 18.29
CA TYR A 213 13.35 -14.93 17.30
C TYR A 213 13.33 -14.30 15.90
N VAL A 214 12.20 -13.70 15.50
CA VAL A 214 12.08 -12.98 14.24
C VAL A 214 13.01 -11.77 14.22
N LEU A 215 13.01 -10.96 15.28
CA LEU A 215 13.87 -9.76 15.37
C LEU A 215 15.36 -10.08 15.22
N TYR A 216 15.82 -11.23 15.72
CA TYR A 216 17.21 -11.65 15.52
C TYR A 216 17.55 -11.87 14.06
N TYR A 217 16.67 -12.50 13.28
CA TYR A 217 16.87 -12.71 11.86
C TYR A 217 16.81 -11.39 11.07
N MET A 218 15.86 -10.51 11.40
CA MET A 218 15.72 -9.21 10.74
C MET A 218 17.02 -8.38 10.78
N ALA A 219 17.81 -8.52 11.83
CA ALA A 219 19.08 -7.80 11.97
C ALA A 219 20.16 -8.23 10.95
N TYR A 220 19.99 -9.39 10.31
CA TYR A 220 20.95 -9.96 9.35
C TYR A 220 20.38 -10.12 7.94
N GLN A 221 19.12 -9.70 7.74
CA GLN A 221 18.49 -9.72 6.42
C GLN A 221 19.16 -8.76 5.44
N LYS A 222 19.32 -9.23 4.20
CA LYS A 222 19.78 -8.44 3.06
C LYS A 222 18.63 -8.27 2.09
N PHE A 223 18.26 -7.04 1.82
CA PHE A 223 17.18 -6.69 0.92
C PHE A 223 17.48 -7.11 -0.52
N ILE A 224 16.52 -7.74 -1.18
CA ILE A 224 16.56 -8.07 -2.60
C ILE A 224 15.59 -7.20 -3.37
N THR A 225 14.31 -7.24 -3.01
CA THR A 225 13.22 -6.51 -3.67
C THR A 225 12.06 -6.33 -2.71
N GLY A 226 11.14 -5.44 -3.06
CA GLY A 226 9.90 -5.25 -2.30
C GLY A 226 8.96 -4.30 -3.02
N THR A 227 7.70 -4.35 -2.64
CA THR A 227 6.65 -3.48 -3.17
C THR A 227 5.61 -3.18 -2.10
N GLN A 228 4.94 -2.04 -2.24
CA GLN A 228 3.73 -1.67 -1.49
C GLN A 228 2.48 -1.68 -2.38
N THR A 229 2.66 -1.95 -3.69
CA THR A 229 1.57 -2.02 -4.64
C THR A 229 1.11 -3.45 -4.85
N ARG A 230 -0.20 -3.64 -5.06
CA ARG A 230 -0.79 -4.98 -5.20
C ARG A 230 -0.35 -5.71 -6.46
N PHE A 231 -0.14 -4.97 -7.55
CA PHE A 231 0.41 -5.49 -8.80
C PHE A 231 1.64 -4.68 -9.14
N PHE A 232 2.77 -5.34 -9.22
CA PHE A 232 4.05 -4.68 -9.43
C PHE A 232 4.86 -5.44 -10.46
N VAL A 233 5.38 -4.71 -11.44
CA VAL A 233 6.29 -5.24 -12.45
C VAL A 233 7.51 -4.35 -12.52
N TYR A 234 8.65 -4.89 -12.17
CA TYR A 234 9.93 -4.21 -12.27
C TYR A 234 10.81 -4.87 -13.31
N ARG A 235 11.29 -4.08 -14.28
CA ARG A 235 12.24 -4.52 -15.30
C ARG A 235 13.51 -3.70 -15.26
N LEU A 236 14.62 -4.37 -15.20
CA LEU A 236 15.92 -3.75 -15.38
C LEU A 236 16.19 -3.47 -16.87
N PRO A 237 17.02 -2.46 -17.17
CA PRO A 237 17.45 -2.19 -18.54
C PRO A 237 18.06 -3.43 -19.22
N GLU A 238 18.04 -3.44 -20.55
CA GLU A 238 18.65 -4.51 -21.32
C GLU A 238 20.12 -4.73 -20.89
N SER A 239 20.51 -5.99 -20.74
CA SER A 239 21.84 -6.42 -20.29
C SER A 239 22.17 -6.11 -18.82
N VAL A 240 21.20 -5.65 -18.03
CA VAL A 240 21.35 -5.47 -16.58
C VAL A 240 20.53 -6.51 -15.82
N ALA A 241 21.10 -7.07 -14.76
CA ALA A 241 20.40 -8.01 -13.88
C ALA A 241 20.89 -7.89 -12.44
N LEU A 242 20.01 -8.18 -11.50
CA LEU A 242 20.38 -8.43 -10.11
C LEU A 242 21.10 -9.77 -10.03
N ARG A 243 22.26 -9.78 -9.40
CA ARG A 243 22.99 -11.02 -9.12
C ARG A 243 22.61 -11.51 -7.73
N ILE A 244 21.96 -12.65 -7.65
CA ILE A 244 21.49 -13.25 -6.40
C ILE A 244 22.12 -14.61 -6.22
N ASP A 245 22.66 -14.84 -5.03
CA ASP A 245 23.14 -16.16 -4.61
C ASP A 245 22.03 -16.86 -3.82
N PRO A 246 21.41 -17.93 -4.34
CA PRO A 246 20.30 -18.60 -3.68
C PRO A 246 20.74 -19.55 -2.55
N SER A 247 22.04 -19.70 -2.28
CA SER A 247 22.55 -20.66 -1.28
C SER A 247 22.12 -20.37 0.15
N PHE A 248 21.74 -19.11 0.43
CA PHE A 248 21.23 -18.69 1.74
C PHE A 248 19.70 -18.65 1.81
N GLY A 249 19.01 -19.17 0.79
CA GLY A 249 17.56 -19.11 0.70
C GLY A 249 16.99 -17.70 0.65
N PHE A 250 15.69 -17.61 0.86
CA PHE A 250 14.93 -16.36 0.79
C PHE A 250 13.99 -16.26 1.98
N ASP A 251 13.93 -15.09 2.58
CA ASP A 251 13.04 -14.79 3.67
C ASP A 251 12.00 -13.77 3.21
N LEU A 252 10.77 -14.24 3.01
CA LEU A 252 9.66 -13.46 2.52
C LEU A 252 9.00 -12.77 3.70
N ASN A 253 8.92 -11.45 3.67
CA ASN A 253 8.19 -10.65 4.64
C ASN A 253 6.93 -10.09 4.00
N ILE A 254 5.80 -10.26 4.64
CA ILE A 254 4.54 -9.72 4.20
C ILE A 254 3.77 -9.10 5.36
N HIS A 255 3.17 -7.95 5.12
CA HIS A 255 2.37 -7.23 6.09
C HIS A 255 0.97 -6.98 5.54
N TYR A 256 -0.02 -7.42 6.28
CA TYR A 256 -1.44 -7.20 6.03
C TYR A 256 -2.06 -6.36 7.13
N ALA A 257 -2.92 -5.43 6.73
CA ALA A 257 -3.73 -4.62 7.63
C ALA A 257 -5.21 -4.83 7.31
N ASN A 258 -5.93 -5.46 8.22
CA ASN A 258 -7.35 -5.72 8.08
C ASN A 258 -8.15 -4.84 9.05
N TYR A 259 -8.69 -3.75 8.54
CA TYR A 259 -9.55 -2.84 9.31
C TYR A 259 -11.06 -3.14 9.14
N SER A 260 -11.41 -4.19 8.39
CA SER A 260 -12.78 -4.63 8.20
C SER A 260 -13.32 -5.39 9.41
N ASN A 261 -14.61 -5.74 9.39
CA ASN A 261 -15.24 -6.59 10.42
C ASN A 261 -15.20 -8.08 10.09
N ASP A 262 -14.67 -8.44 8.92
CA ASP A 262 -14.57 -9.80 8.44
C ASP A 262 -13.12 -10.27 8.34
N THR A 263 -12.89 -11.58 8.45
CA THR A 263 -11.58 -12.17 8.17
C THR A 263 -11.27 -12.05 6.68
N ILE A 264 -10.10 -11.54 6.34
CA ILE A 264 -9.59 -11.53 4.96
C ILE A 264 -8.54 -12.62 4.77
N ILE A 265 -8.32 -12.99 3.51
CA ILE A 265 -7.31 -13.99 3.13
C ILE A 265 -6.13 -13.27 2.50
N GLY A 266 -4.97 -13.43 3.12
CA GLY A 266 -3.70 -12.95 2.59
C GLY A 266 -3.06 -13.99 1.68
N GLU A 267 -2.53 -13.55 0.56
CA GLU A 267 -1.82 -14.39 -0.40
C GLU A 267 -0.90 -13.52 -1.26
N VAL A 268 0.26 -14.05 -1.61
CA VAL A 268 1.24 -13.37 -2.48
C VAL A 268 1.89 -14.33 -3.46
N TYR A 269 2.06 -13.85 -4.68
CA TYR A 269 2.93 -14.42 -5.72
C TYR A 269 4.00 -13.38 -6.10
N ASN A 270 5.23 -13.85 -6.20
CA ASN A 270 6.36 -13.02 -6.64
C ASN A 270 7.30 -13.82 -7.54
#